data_6e43ede7beced4495652f706741151da
#
_entry.id   6e43ede7beced4495652f706741151da
#
_cell.length_a   1.000
_cell.length_b   1.000
_cell.length_c   1.000
_cell.angle_alpha   90.00
_cell.angle_beta   90.00
_cell.angle_gamma   90.00
#
_symmetry.space_group_name_H-M   'P 1'
#
loop_
_entity.id
_entity.type
_entity.pdbx_description
1 polymer ?
#
loop_
_entity_poly.entity_id
_entity_poly.type
_entity_poly.pdbx_seq_one_letter_code
_entity_poly.pdbx_strand_id
1 'polypeptide(L)'
;MPLEVIENITRVEADNRERKASAEAKAKQIVADAQRDGLALLQQTRAAAADRGRELLRQAEARAAARGDEIGQEAQAEAERLSREAENRLDMAADLIVGRVVKD
;
A
#
# COMPACT_ATOMS: atom_id res chain seq x y z
N MET A 1 -46.37 53.76 31.95
CA MET A 1 -45.46 53.13 31.41
C MET A 1 -45.96 52.08 30.65
N PRO A 2 -45.40 52.31 29.93
CA PRO A 2 -45.94 51.88 28.74
C PRO A 2 -45.88 50.39 28.59
N LEU A 3 -47.07 49.91 28.47
CA LEU A 3 -47.31 48.52 28.12
C LEU A 3 -46.51 48.14 26.88
N GLU A 4 -46.34 49.07 25.94
CA GLU A 4 -45.57 48.89 24.72
C GLU A 4 -44.11 48.52 24.95
N VAL A 5 -43.47 49.13 25.96
CA VAL A 5 -42.08 48.83 26.31
C VAL A 5 -41.96 47.41 26.86
N ILE A 6 -42.90 46.99 27.68
CA ILE A 6 -42.93 45.66 28.24
C ILE A 6 -43.17 44.63 27.14
N GLU A 7 -44.10 44.91 26.22
CA GLU A 7 -44.36 44.04 25.07
C GLU A 7 -43.14 43.90 24.16
N ASN A 8 -42.42 45.01 23.92
CA ASN A 8 -41.20 45.01 23.13
C ASN A 8 -40.11 44.19 23.80
N ILE A 9 -39.91 44.34 25.11
CA ILE A 9 -38.94 43.55 25.86
C ILE A 9 -39.25 42.07 25.79
N THR A 10 -40.53 41.68 25.99
CA THR A 10 -40.99 40.31 25.92
C THR A 10 -40.72 39.73 24.54
N ARG A 11 -40.96 40.48 23.48
CA ARG A 11 -40.73 40.05 22.10
C ARG A 11 -39.24 39.83 21.83
N VAL A 12 -38.41 40.78 22.27
CA VAL A 12 -36.95 40.69 22.11
C VAL A 12 -36.41 39.48 22.86
N GLU A 13 -36.89 39.22 24.06
CA GLU A 13 -36.50 38.07 24.86
C GLU A 13 -36.90 36.75 24.16
N ALA A 14 -38.12 36.69 23.62
CA ALA A 14 -38.60 35.53 22.88
C ALA A 14 -37.76 35.28 21.62
N ASP A 15 -37.48 36.35 20.85
CA ASP A 15 -36.63 36.27 19.67
C ASP A 15 -35.22 35.80 20.00
N ASN A 16 -34.66 36.31 21.09
CA ASN A 16 -33.32 35.91 21.54
C ASN A 16 -33.27 34.46 21.97
N ARG A 17 -34.29 33.95 22.64
CA ARG A 17 -34.38 32.53 22.99
C ARG A 17 -34.45 31.65 21.76
N GLU A 18 -35.26 32.07 20.78
CA GLU A 18 -35.37 31.34 19.50
C GLU A 18 -34.06 31.36 18.73
N ARG A 19 -33.40 32.51 18.66
CA ARG A 19 -32.08 32.59 18.01
C ARG A 19 -31.03 31.74 18.70
N LYS A 20 -31.02 31.73 20.01
CA LYS A 20 -30.12 30.90 20.81
C LYS A 20 -30.38 29.41 20.55
N ALA A 21 -31.64 29.00 20.60
CA ALA A 21 -32.02 27.63 20.34
C ALA A 21 -31.66 27.18 18.91
N SER A 22 -31.89 28.05 17.92
CA SER A 22 -31.52 27.79 16.54
C SER A 22 -30.00 27.69 16.35
N ALA A 23 -29.26 28.57 17.00
CA ALA A 23 -27.80 28.57 16.95
C ALA A 23 -27.23 27.29 17.59
N GLU A 24 -27.78 26.86 18.72
CA GLU A 24 -27.37 25.63 19.39
C GLU A 24 -27.69 24.42 18.55
N ALA A 25 -28.88 24.38 17.92
CA ALA A 25 -29.25 23.29 17.01
C ALA A 25 -28.32 23.22 15.80
N LYS A 26 -28.00 24.35 15.21
CA LYS A 26 -27.05 24.42 14.08
C LYS A 26 -25.65 23.98 14.50
N ALA A 27 -25.20 24.42 15.68
CA ALA A 27 -23.90 24.01 16.19
C ALA A 27 -23.81 22.47 16.37
N LYS A 28 -24.84 21.90 16.96
CA LYS A 28 -24.92 20.42 17.12
C LYS A 28 -24.93 19.71 15.78
N GLN A 29 -25.65 20.25 14.81
CA GLN A 29 -25.70 19.66 13.47
C GLN A 29 -24.35 19.72 12.78
N ILE A 30 -23.65 20.86 12.90
CA ILE A 30 -22.31 21.04 12.34
C ILE A 30 -21.35 20.01 12.94
N VAL A 31 -21.38 19.84 14.26
CA VAL A 31 -20.52 18.86 14.95
C VAL A 31 -20.88 17.44 14.51
N ALA A 32 -22.17 17.11 14.46
CA ALA A 32 -22.62 15.79 14.03
C ALA A 32 -22.20 15.48 12.59
N ASP A 33 -22.36 16.45 11.68
CA ASP A 33 -21.96 16.30 10.29
C ASP A 33 -20.45 16.14 10.16
N ALA A 34 -19.69 16.93 10.92
CA ALA A 34 -18.23 16.84 10.92
C ALA A 34 -17.74 15.47 11.44
N GLN A 35 -18.37 14.94 12.48
CA GLN A 35 -18.04 13.62 13.01
C GLN A 35 -18.36 12.53 12.01
N ARG A 36 -19.52 12.62 11.38
CA ARG A 36 -19.93 11.65 10.33
C ARG A 36 -18.97 11.68 9.15
N ASP A 37 -18.67 12.89 8.67
CA ASP A 37 -17.76 13.05 7.52
C ASP A 37 -16.35 12.61 7.87
N GLY A 38 -15.90 12.87 9.09
CA GLY A 38 -14.61 12.42 9.59
C GLY A 38 -14.51 10.91 9.66
N LEU A 39 -15.55 10.21 10.13
CA LEU A 39 -15.60 8.76 10.16
C LEU A 39 -15.61 8.18 8.76
N ALA A 40 -16.40 8.75 7.86
CA ALA A 40 -16.44 8.31 6.46
C ALA A 40 -15.07 8.47 5.79
N LEU A 41 -14.42 9.60 6.00
CA LEU A 41 -13.09 9.85 5.46
C LEU A 41 -12.06 8.87 6.02
N LEU A 42 -12.14 8.59 7.33
CA LEU A 42 -11.23 7.64 7.97
C LEU A 42 -11.40 6.24 7.39
N GLN A 43 -12.65 5.77 7.22
CA GLN A 43 -12.94 4.47 6.61
C GLN A 43 -12.45 4.39 5.18
N GLN A 44 -12.69 5.43 4.40
CA GLN A 44 -12.25 5.53 3.01
C GLN A 44 -10.73 5.50 2.90
N THR A 45 -10.05 6.26 3.76
CA THR A 45 -8.59 6.31 3.78
C THR A 45 -7.99 4.98 4.19
N ARG A 46 -8.56 4.30 5.19
CA ARG A 46 -8.12 2.97 5.60
C ARG A 46 -8.30 1.94 4.51
N ALA A 47 -9.45 1.97 3.82
CA ALA A 47 -9.71 1.06 2.71
C ALA A 47 -8.73 1.29 1.55
N ALA A 48 -8.49 2.55 1.20
CA ALA A 48 -7.52 2.91 0.16
C ALA A 48 -6.10 2.48 0.54
N ALA A 49 -5.71 2.68 1.80
CA ALA A 49 -4.40 2.25 2.30
C ALA A 49 -4.24 0.73 2.25
N ALA A 50 -5.28 0.00 2.62
CA ALA A 50 -5.28 -1.46 2.56
C ALA A 50 -5.16 -1.96 1.11
N ASP A 51 -5.89 -1.35 0.18
CA ASP A 51 -5.82 -1.69 -1.25
C ASP A 51 -4.42 -1.42 -1.81
N ARG A 52 -3.86 -0.28 -1.46
CA ARG A 52 -2.50 0.06 -1.89
C ARG A 52 -1.47 -0.88 -1.29
N GLY A 53 -1.63 -1.26 -0.04
CA GLY A 53 -0.76 -2.23 0.62
C GLY A 53 -0.79 -3.58 -0.09
N ARG A 54 -1.97 -4.07 -0.44
CA ARG A 54 -2.13 -5.32 -1.21
C ARG A 54 -1.47 -5.23 -2.58
N GLU A 55 -1.64 -4.11 -3.27
CA GLU A 55 -1.03 -3.91 -4.59
C GLU A 55 0.49 -3.84 -4.50
N LEU A 56 1.04 -3.15 -3.51
CA LEU A 56 2.48 -3.08 -3.28
C LEU A 56 3.06 -4.48 -2.97
N LEU A 57 2.35 -5.25 -2.15
CA LEU A 57 2.76 -6.62 -1.83
C LEU A 57 2.74 -7.49 -3.08
N ARG A 58 1.68 -7.41 -3.89
CA ARG A 58 1.56 -8.15 -5.15
C ARG A 58 2.72 -7.82 -6.09
N GLN A 59 3.05 -6.54 -6.23
CA GLN A 59 4.19 -6.11 -7.06
C GLN A 59 5.51 -6.63 -6.52
N ALA A 60 5.71 -6.58 -5.20
CA ALA A 60 6.92 -7.09 -4.56
C ALA A 60 7.07 -8.60 -4.76
N GLU A 61 5.98 -9.35 -4.60
CA GLU A 61 5.95 -10.80 -4.84
C GLU A 61 6.25 -11.13 -6.30
N ALA A 62 5.67 -10.38 -7.24
CA ALA A 62 5.94 -10.57 -8.67
C ALA A 62 7.40 -10.30 -9.01
N ARG A 63 7.98 -9.23 -8.45
CA ARG A 63 9.41 -8.95 -8.64
C ARG A 63 10.30 -10.01 -8.02
N ALA A 64 9.94 -10.50 -6.84
CA ALA A 64 10.68 -11.57 -6.18
C ALA A 64 10.65 -12.87 -6.99
N ALA A 65 9.47 -13.22 -7.53
CA ALA A 65 9.33 -14.40 -8.37
C ALA A 65 10.16 -14.27 -9.66
N ALA A 66 10.10 -13.12 -10.32
CA ALA A 66 10.88 -12.85 -11.52
C ALA A 66 12.39 -12.90 -11.25
N ARG A 67 12.83 -12.32 -10.13
CA ARG A 67 14.24 -12.38 -9.72
C ARG A 67 14.68 -13.80 -9.38
N GLY A 68 13.82 -14.57 -8.72
CA GLY A 68 14.06 -15.97 -8.42
C GLY A 68 14.25 -16.80 -9.69
N ASP A 69 13.38 -16.61 -10.69
CA ASP A 69 13.49 -17.27 -11.99
C ASP A 69 14.78 -16.89 -12.69
N GLU A 70 15.13 -15.61 -12.69
CA GLU A 70 16.36 -15.11 -13.29
C GLU A 70 17.60 -15.75 -12.66
N ILE A 71 17.64 -15.79 -11.33
CA ILE A 71 18.73 -16.43 -10.57
C ILE A 71 18.80 -17.91 -10.89
N GLY A 72 17.65 -18.59 -10.97
CA GLY A 72 17.57 -20.00 -11.33
C GLY A 72 18.12 -20.28 -12.72
N GLN A 73 17.77 -19.44 -13.70
CA GLN A 73 18.27 -19.55 -15.07
C GLN A 73 19.78 -19.28 -15.15
N GLU A 74 20.27 -18.29 -14.45
CA GLU A 74 21.70 -18.00 -14.38
C GLU A 74 22.49 -19.16 -13.74
N ALA A 75 21.96 -19.74 -12.66
CA ALA A 75 22.56 -20.89 -12.00
C ALA A 75 22.59 -22.12 -12.93
N GLN A 76 21.50 -22.37 -13.65
CA GLN A 76 21.41 -23.45 -14.62
C GLN A 76 22.44 -23.28 -15.73
N ALA A 77 22.54 -22.09 -16.30
CA ALA A 77 23.50 -21.77 -17.35
C ALA A 77 24.94 -21.92 -16.87
N GLU A 78 25.24 -21.50 -15.66
CA GLU A 78 26.56 -21.65 -15.04
C GLU A 78 26.90 -23.15 -14.79
N ALA A 79 25.94 -23.91 -14.30
CA ALA A 79 26.11 -25.33 -14.09
C ALA A 79 26.42 -26.07 -15.39
N GLU A 80 25.70 -25.73 -16.47
CA GLU A 80 25.92 -26.29 -17.80
C GLU A 80 27.30 -25.91 -18.34
N ARG A 81 27.71 -24.67 -18.14
CA ARG A 81 29.03 -24.19 -18.53
C ARG A 81 30.15 -24.96 -17.83
N LEU A 82 30.02 -25.14 -16.52
CA LEU A 82 31.00 -25.88 -15.72
C LEU A 82 31.05 -27.36 -16.12
N SER A 83 29.90 -27.95 -16.41
CA SER A 83 29.81 -29.34 -16.86
C SER A 83 30.54 -29.51 -18.19
N ARG A 84 30.30 -28.63 -19.17
CA ARG A 84 30.99 -28.66 -20.46
C ARG A 84 32.49 -28.49 -20.32
N GLU A 85 32.90 -27.55 -19.48
CA GLU A 85 34.32 -27.29 -19.22
C GLU A 85 35.01 -28.52 -18.61
N ALA A 86 34.32 -29.18 -17.65
CA ALA A 86 34.84 -30.40 -17.03
C ALA A 86 34.94 -31.56 -18.04
N GLU A 87 33.96 -31.74 -18.92
CA GLU A 87 34.00 -32.74 -19.99
C GLU A 87 35.17 -32.46 -20.93
N ASN A 88 35.39 -31.23 -21.33
CA ASN A 88 36.50 -30.86 -22.20
C ASN A 88 37.86 -31.17 -21.54
N ARG A 89 37.98 -30.92 -20.24
CA ARG A 89 39.22 -31.24 -19.50
C ARG A 89 39.44 -32.75 -19.37
N LEU A 90 38.37 -33.50 -19.19
CA LEU A 90 38.45 -34.97 -19.16
C LEU A 90 38.91 -35.53 -20.51
N ASP A 91 38.33 -35.00 -21.60
CA ASP A 91 38.71 -35.41 -22.96
C ASP A 91 40.18 -35.08 -23.25
N MET A 92 40.63 -33.92 -22.88
CA MET A 92 42.03 -33.50 -23.03
C MET A 92 42.98 -34.37 -22.20
N ALA A 93 42.59 -34.72 -20.99
CA ALA A 93 43.39 -35.58 -20.13
C ALA A 93 43.45 -37.00 -20.70
N ALA A 94 42.32 -37.53 -21.19
CA ALA A 94 42.27 -38.84 -21.84
C ALA A 94 43.13 -38.89 -23.08
N ASP A 95 43.07 -37.86 -23.94
CA ASP A 95 43.87 -37.77 -25.14
C ASP A 95 45.37 -37.73 -24.83
N LEU A 96 45.73 -36.96 -23.77
CA LEU A 96 47.12 -36.88 -23.35
C LEU A 96 47.66 -38.26 -22.87
N ILE A 97 46.87 -38.98 -22.09
CA ILE A 97 47.25 -40.30 -21.59
C ILE A 97 47.40 -41.30 -22.75
N VAL A 98 46.40 -41.35 -23.63
CA VAL A 98 46.42 -42.23 -24.81
C VAL A 98 47.59 -41.89 -25.72
N GLY A 99 47.85 -40.63 -25.95
CA GLY A 99 48.98 -40.16 -26.77
C GLY A 99 50.32 -40.58 -26.21
N ARG A 100 50.49 -40.61 -24.90
CA ARG A 100 51.72 -41.06 -24.25
C ARG A 100 51.89 -42.58 -24.31
N VAL A 101 50.82 -43.32 -24.11
CA VAL A 101 50.84 -44.77 -24.15
C VAL A 101 51.17 -45.26 -25.58
N VAL A 102 50.59 -44.63 -26.59
CA VAL A 102 50.84 -44.96 -28.00
C VAL A 102 52.26 -44.65 -28.45
N LYS A 103 52.90 -43.64 -27.90
CA LYS A 103 54.27 -43.23 -28.24
C LYS A 103 55.33 -44.14 -27.64
N ASP A 104 55.02 -44.74 -26.53
CA ASP A 104 55.91 -45.67 -25.84
C ASP A 104 55.69 -47.12 -26.37
#